data_e05642eda8cc11a4e14037cc46b14472
#
_entry.id   e05642eda8cc11a4e14037cc46b14472
#
_cell.length_a   1.000
_cell.length_b   1.000
_cell.length_c   1.000
_cell.angle_alpha   90.00
_cell.angle_beta   90.00
_cell.angle_gamma   90.00
#
_symmetry.space_group_name_H-M   'P 1'
#
loop_
_entity.id
_entity.type
_entity.pdbx_description
1 polymer ?
#
loop_
_entity_poly.entity_id
_entity_poly.type
_entity_poly.pdbx_seq_one_letter_code
_entity_poly.pdbx_strand_id
1 'polypeptide(L)'
;MPLAAQLTILRQGEQLTFDSMIRSHLAQANRYIAEMRADIARERVIIEHALDSGYPSAVAESMLHALEGALRIFEKHRELILDQLNRPSA
;
A
#
# COMPACT_ATOMS: atom_id res chain seq x y z
N MET A 1 -7.75 32.50 29.57
CA MET A 1 -7.49 32.20 28.15
C MET A 1 -8.79 32.21 27.37
N PRO A 2 -8.81 32.82 26.21
CA PRO A 2 -10.04 32.75 25.38
C PRO A 2 -10.31 31.32 24.94
N LEU A 3 -11.54 30.90 25.02
CA LEU A 3 -11.99 29.56 24.64
C LEU A 3 -11.64 29.23 23.19
N ALA A 4 -11.68 30.22 22.30
CA ALA A 4 -11.35 30.06 20.89
C ALA A 4 -9.89 29.64 20.67
N ALA A 5 -8.96 30.17 21.46
CA ALA A 5 -7.54 29.78 21.37
C ALA A 5 -7.30 28.33 21.79
N GLN A 6 -8.02 27.87 22.82
CA GLN A 6 -7.94 26.47 23.26
C GLN A 6 -8.50 25.51 22.21
N LEU A 7 -9.62 25.87 21.57
CA LEU A 7 -10.21 25.07 20.51
C LEU A 7 -9.26 24.98 19.29
N THR A 8 -8.57 26.06 18.96
CA THR A 8 -7.61 26.06 17.86
C THR A 8 -6.42 25.13 18.13
N ILE A 9 -5.91 25.16 19.36
CA ILE A 9 -4.82 24.26 19.78
C ILE A 9 -5.24 22.79 19.70
N LEU A 10 -6.46 22.46 20.16
CA LEU A 10 -7.00 21.12 20.10
C LEU A 10 -7.16 20.63 18.65
N ARG A 11 -7.68 21.48 17.75
CA ARG A 11 -7.80 21.17 16.33
C ARG A 11 -6.45 20.89 15.67
N GLN A 12 -5.43 21.67 16.02
CA GLN A 12 -4.08 21.45 15.50
C GLN A 12 -3.52 20.11 15.98
N GLY A 13 -3.76 19.73 17.23
CA GLY A 13 -3.36 18.43 17.77
C GLY A 13 -4.07 17.28 17.06
N GLU A 14 -5.37 17.39 16.80
CA GLU A 14 -6.15 16.40 16.05
C GLU A 14 -5.63 16.26 14.61
N GLN A 15 -5.34 17.38 13.95
CA GLN A 15 -4.80 17.38 12.59
C GLN A 15 -3.44 16.69 12.52
N LEU A 16 -2.55 16.98 13.46
CA LEU A 16 -1.22 16.34 13.52
C LEU A 16 -1.34 14.83 13.77
N THR A 17 -2.27 14.40 14.62
CA THR A 17 -2.53 12.99 14.89
C THR A 17 -3.08 12.30 13.64
N PHE A 18 -4.00 12.94 12.93
CA PHE A 18 -4.56 12.41 11.69
C PHE A 18 -3.48 12.26 10.62
N ASP A 19 -2.66 13.30 10.40
CA ASP A 19 -1.57 13.28 9.44
C ASP A 19 -0.55 12.18 9.78
N SER A 20 -0.21 12.04 11.05
CA SER A 20 0.71 11.01 11.52
C SER A 20 0.16 9.60 11.22
N MET A 21 -1.13 9.38 11.48
CA MET A 21 -1.80 8.11 11.19
C MET A 21 -1.79 7.81 9.69
N ILE A 22 -2.11 8.79 8.84
CA ILE A 22 -2.13 8.63 7.39
C ILE A 22 -0.73 8.32 6.85
N ARG A 23 0.30 9.00 7.35
CA ARG A 23 1.70 8.75 6.97
C ARG A 23 2.15 7.34 7.37
N SER A 24 1.69 6.86 8.53
CA SER A 24 1.93 5.49 8.98
C SER A 24 1.28 4.48 8.04
N HIS A 25 0.04 4.73 7.60
CA HIS A 25 -0.65 3.88 6.62
C HIS A 25 0.09 3.88 5.28
N LEU A 26 0.62 5.03 4.85
CA LEU A 26 1.41 5.12 3.63
C LEU A 26 2.69 4.27 3.71
N ALA A 27 3.41 4.35 4.82
CA ALA A 27 4.61 3.55 5.04
C ALA A 27 4.30 2.04 4.99
N GLN A 28 3.19 1.63 5.59
CA GLN A 28 2.73 0.24 5.58
C GLN A 28 2.34 -0.20 4.16
N ALA A 29 1.62 0.64 3.42
CA ALA A 29 1.24 0.36 2.04
C ALA A 29 2.48 0.21 1.14
N ASN A 30 3.46 1.08 1.28
CA ASN A 30 4.71 1.01 0.54
C ASN A 30 5.46 -0.30 0.81
N ARG A 31 5.47 -0.75 2.07
CA ARG A 31 6.11 -2.01 2.47
C ARG A 31 5.41 -3.21 1.82
N TYR A 32 4.08 -3.26 1.90
CA TYR A 32 3.31 -4.36 1.31
C TYR A 32 3.48 -4.42 -0.20
N ILE A 33 3.49 -3.27 -0.87
CA ILE A 33 3.70 -3.20 -2.32
C ILE A 33 5.08 -3.73 -2.68
N ALA A 34 6.13 -3.34 -1.94
CA ALA A 34 7.49 -3.83 -2.16
C ALA A 34 7.57 -5.35 -1.96
N GLU A 35 6.96 -5.88 -0.92
CA GLU A 35 6.91 -7.33 -0.64
C GLU A 35 6.19 -8.08 -1.76
N MET A 36 5.05 -7.57 -2.21
CA MET A 36 4.28 -8.19 -3.31
C MET A 36 5.05 -8.20 -4.62
N ARG A 37 5.73 -7.11 -4.95
CA ARG A 37 6.57 -7.04 -6.15
C ARG A 37 7.71 -8.06 -6.10
N ALA A 38 8.32 -8.25 -4.93
CA ALA A 38 9.35 -9.28 -4.73
C ALA A 38 8.77 -10.68 -4.88
N ASP A 39 7.59 -10.94 -4.32
CA ASP A 39 6.89 -12.22 -4.44
C ASP A 39 6.53 -12.52 -5.90
N ILE A 40 6.03 -11.53 -6.63
CA ILE A 40 5.71 -11.65 -8.06
C ILE A 40 6.97 -12.00 -8.85
N ALA A 41 8.09 -11.34 -8.58
CA ALA A 41 9.34 -11.62 -9.26
C ALA A 41 9.78 -13.07 -9.02
N ARG A 42 9.66 -13.57 -7.78
CA ARG A 42 9.97 -14.97 -7.46
C ARG A 42 9.07 -15.96 -8.19
N GLU A 43 7.76 -15.69 -8.23
CA GLU A 43 6.81 -16.57 -8.93
C GLU A 43 7.10 -16.63 -10.43
N ARG A 44 7.46 -15.52 -11.04
CA ARG A 44 7.84 -15.49 -12.47
C ARG A 44 9.05 -16.35 -12.74
N VAL A 45 10.06 -16.32 -11.88
CA VAL A 45 11.25 -17.19 -11.99
C VAL A 45 10.86 -18.67 -11.86
N ILE A 46 9.98 -18.99 -10.91
CA ILE A 46 9.49 -20.37 -10.72
C ILE A 46 8.78 -20.86 -11.97
N ILE A 47 7.91 -20.03 -12.55
CA ILE A 47 7.17 -20.37 -13.78
C ILE A 47 8.13 -20.58 -14.95
N GLU A 48 9.08 -19.71 -15.17
CA GLU A 48 10.09 -19.83 -16.22
C GLU A 48 10.87 -21.12 -16.08
N HIS A 49 11.30 -21.43 -14.85
CA HIS A 49 12.04 -22.66 -14.57
C HIS A 49 11.19 -23.91 -14.82
N ALA A 50 9.92 -23.89 -14.43
CA ALA A 50 9.00 -25.00 -14.66
C ALA A 50 8.76 -25.22 -16.16
N LEU A 51 8.54 -24.16 -16.92
CA LEU A 51 8.35 -24.23 -18.38
C LEU A 51 9.60 -24.79 -19.09
N ASP A 52 10.78 -24.32 -18.71
CA ASP A 52 12.05 -24.79 -19.28
C ASP A 52 12.32 -26.26 -18.97
N SER A 53 11.84 -26.73 -17.81
CA SER A 53 12.03 -28.12 -17.35
C SER A 53 10.89 -29.04 -17.76
N GLY A 54 9.84 -28.53 -18.40
CA GLY A 54 8.67 -29.33 -18.80
C GLY A 54 7.75 -29.70 -17.65
N TYR A 55 7.83 -29.04 -16.50
CA TYR A 55 6.95 -29.29 -15.36
C TYR A 55 5.66 -28.47 -15.43
N PRO A 56 4.56 -28.95 -14.86
CA PRO A 56 3.32 -28.18 -14.78
C PRO A 56 3.50 -26.89 -13.97
N SER A 57 3.04 -25.77 -14.51
CA SER A 57 3.15 -24.46 -13.88
C SER A 57 1.80 -23.83 -13.50
N ALA A 58 0.69 -24.59 -13.64
CA ALA A 58 -0.66 -24.07 -13.46
C ALA A 58 -0.90 -23.44 -12.09
N VAL A 59 -0.39 -24.06 -11.01
CA VAL A 59 -0.53 -23.55 -9.65
C VAL A 59 0.25 -22.25 -9.48
N ALA A 60 1.50 -22.22 -9.98
CA ALA A 60 2.34 -21.02 -9.92
C ALA A 60 1.73 -19.88 -10.73
N GLU A 61 1.16 -20.17 -11.89
CA GLU A 61 0.47 -19.17 -12.72
C GLU A 61 -0.76 -18.61 -12.03
N SER A 62 -1.54 -19.45 -11.33
CA SER A 62 -2.68 -19.01 -10.55
C SER A 62 -2.25 -18.10 -9.38
N MET A 63 -1.17 -18.47 -8.69
CA MET A 63 -0.60 -17.66 -7.62
C MET A 63 -0.11 -16.32 -8.13
N LEU A 64 0.57 -16.30 -9.28
CA LEU A 64 1.02 -15.06 -9.91
C LEU A 64 -0.16 -14.14 -10.20
N HIS A 65 -1.22 -14.70 -10.77
CA HIS A 65 -2.43 -13.95 -11.11
C HIS A 65 -3.08 -13.32 -9.85
N ALA A 66 -3.16 -14.09 -8.77
CA ALA A 66 -3.68 -13.61 -7.49
C ALA A 66 -2.80 -12.50 -6.90
N LEU A 67 -1.48 -12.65 -6.95
CA LEU A 67 -0.52 -11.64 -6.46
C LEU A 67 -0.61 -10.35 -7.28
N GLU A 68 -0.70 -10.44 -8.59
CA GLU A 68 -0.86 -9.27 -9.46
C GLU A 68 -2.17 -8.53 -9.19
N GLY A 69 -3.25 -9.28 -8.93
CA GLY A 69 -4.54 -8.71 -8.55
C GLY A 69 -4.47 -7.98 -7.21
N ALA A 70 -3.85 -8.59 -6.22
CA ALA A 70 -3.64 -7.98 -4.91
C ALA A 70 -2.76 -6.73 -5.01
N LEU A 71 -1.71 -6.77 -5.83
CA LEU A 71 -0.83 -5.61 -6.04
C LEU A 71 -1.62 -4.42 -6.56
N ARG A 72 -2.50 -4.63 -7.55
CA ARG A 72 -3.35 -3.55 -8.08
C ARG A 72 -4.22 -2.92 -7.01
N ILE A 73 -4.78 -3.74 -6.11
CA ILE A 73 -5.61 -3.25 -5.01
C ILE A 73 -4.77 -2.39 -4.05
N PHE A 74 -3.58 -2.84 -3.69
CA PHE A 74 -2.69 -2.08 -2.79
C PHE A 74 -2.18 -0.79 -3.43
N GLU A 75 -1.87 -0.81 -4.72
CA GLU A 75 -1.47 0.40 -5.44
C GLU A 75 -2.61 1.42 -5.47
N LYS A 76 -3.84 0.97 -5.68
CA LYS A 76 -5.02 1.84 -5.63
C LYS A 76 -5.23 2.41 -4.24
N HIS A 77 -5.09 1.59 -3.22
CA HIS A 77 -5.18 2.03 -1.83
C HIS A 77 -4.12 3.09 -1.51
N ARG A 78 -2.89 2.88 -1.99
CA ARG A 78 -1.80 3.84 -1.84
C ARG A 78 -2.13 5.19 -2.48
N GLU A 79 -2.72 5.17 -3.67
CA GLU A 79 -3.17 6.40 -4.35
C GLU A 79 -4.17 7.18 -3.50
N LEU A 80 -5.14 6.47 -2.89
CA LEU A 80 -6.13 7.10 -2.02
C LEU A 80 -5.49 7.73 -0.78
N ILE A 81 -4.49 7.09 -0.20
CA ILE A 81 -3.75 7.63 0.94
C ILE A 81 -3.00 8.90 0.52
N LEU A 82 -2.33 8.88 -0.62
CA LEU A 82 -1.62 10.04 -1.14
C LEU A 82 -2.55 11.20 -1.42
N ASP A 83 -3.74 10.92 -1.96
CA ASP A 83 -4.76 11.94 -2.19
C ASP A 83 -5.19 12.61 -0.89
N GLN A 84 -5.35 11.82 0.18
CA GLN A 84 -5.70 12.35 1.51
C GLN A 84 -4.60 13.26 2.07
N LEU A 85 -3.32 12.88 1.90
CA LEU A 85 -2.19 13.68 2.36
C LEU A 85 -2.05 14.99 1.58
N ASN A 86 -2.42 14.98 0.31
CA ASN A 86 -2.26 16.13 -0.59
C ASN A 86 -3.48 17.06 -0.62
N ARG A 87 -4.57 16.70 0.07
CA ARG A 87 -5.73 17.57 0.14
C ARG A 87 -5.42 18.80 0.96
N PRO A 88 -5.75 20.00 0.45
CA PRO A 88 -5.59 21.21 1.25
C PRO A 88 -6.54 21.16 2.45
N SER A 89 -6.03 21.51 3.63
CA SER A 89 -6.89 21.68 4.81
C SER A 89 -7.83 22.84 4.58
N ALA A 90 -9.09 22.56 4.61
CA ALA A 90 -10.12 23.57 4.49
C ALA A 90 -10.21 24.46 5.74
#